data_09024c52d4e4037d0eb6c5bc75be6a86
#
_entry.id   09024c52d4e4037d0eb6c5bc75be6a86
#
_cell.length_a   1.000
_cell.length_b   1.000
_cell.length_c   1.000
_cell.angle_alpha   90.00
_cell.angle_beta   90.00
_cell.angle_gamma   90.00
#
_symmetry.space_group_name_H-M   'P 1'
#
loop_
_entity.id
_entity.type
_entity.pdbx_description
1 polymer ?
#
loop_
_entity_poly.entity_id
_entity_poly.type
_entity_poly.pdbx_seq_one_letter_code
_entity_poly.pdbx_strand_id
1 'polypeptide(L)'
;MRKRLKPWAIVLCLSMVVSLLAACGSGSKDSGDGGQASGSADSVHKEGFPIVDKPITLSVFAPDVGSAKWDTMQVFKDMEKMTNIKLTFQTVPVDSFETKKNLIFASGDLPDIFYASALTPAEQVTYGSQGTLIPLEKLIDEYAPNIKKLLDENPDVRKSITTPDGHIYALPYVDKGAVWYKSPLYYNGSFLKKLGVTKLPETPDELYDYLKRVKTEDPNGNGKADEIPLTSTKLKDIRVQMLGFWGIYDEVYYADKQGKVHYTPQEEGFKEYLTFLNRLWKDDLLDHETFSQTDDQKKAKGKNNQVALFNDWLPYFMLGGEPNTDNPFMEPLKTGFPDSPVVAKNSGISKNGTFAISSTNPAPEATMRWVDYQYSYEGSTLFNQGPEGVLWKYKDEANHVKEWLPVPDGGDRENYRGKLTPNYGITTPGVSLPEVSKGLRSDIDEWVEKENQDKILPYAKVPYPNVFLTEEEQTEVTSLLSDLNNYVEQMEAKFVTGQEPLSNWDKYKAQVKKMGGDRIVEIYQAAYDRWDGQESK
;
A
#
# COMPACT_ATOMS: atom_id res chain seq x y z
N MET A 1 -0.13 -38.30 49.86
CA MET A 1 -0.89 -39.58 49.70
C MET A 1 -0.93 -39.94 48.21
N ARG A 2 -0.17 -40.94 47.84
CA ARG A 2 -0.11 -41.50 46.50
C ARG A 2 -1.32 -42.40 46.26
N LYS A 3 -2.10 -42.20 45.17
CA LYS A 3 -2.98 -43.24 44.64
C LYS A 3 -2.58 -43.56 43.20
N ARG A 4 -2.09 -44.78 43.03
CA ARG A 4 -1.78 -45.46 41.78
C ARG A 4 -3.09 -45.82 41.08
N LEU A 5 -3.15 -45.61 39.75
CA LEU A 5 -4.16 -46.23 38.90
C LEU A 5 -3.46 -47.16 37.94
N LYS A 6 -4.01 -48.36 37.85
CA LYS A 6 -3.52 -49.56 37.16
C LYS A 6 -3.79 -49.46 35.66
N PRO A 7 -2.97 -50.15 34.84
CA PRO A 7 -3.14 -50.28 33.40
C PRO A 7 -4.00 -51.51 33.06
N TRP A 8 -5.08 -51.32 32.31
CA TRP A 8 -5.75 -52.40 31.57
C TRP A 8 -6.60 -51.79 30.48
N ALA A 9 -6.20 -52.02 29.22
CA ALA A 9 -7.02 -52.20 28.03
C ALA A 9 -6.20 -51.83 26.75
N ILE A 10 -5.20 -52.67 26.47
CA ILE A 10 -4.72 -52.91 25.11
C ILE A 10 -5.18 -54.32 24.81
N VAL A 11 -6.01 -54.49 23.83
CA VAL A 11 -6.31 -55.63 22.98
C VAL A 11 -7.77 -55.48 22.50
N LEU A 12 -7.96 -55.05 21.28
CA LEU A 12 -8.92 -55.54 20.28
C LEU A 12 -9.06 -54.48 19.16
N CYS A 13 -8.50 -54.76 18.04
CA CYS A 13 -9.03 -54.60 16.69
C CYS A 13 -7.90 -54.67 15.67
N LEU A 14 -7.40 -55.91 15.54
CA LEU A 14 -6.61 -56.31 14.38
C LEU A 14 -7.38 -57.50 13.76
N SER A 15 -8.29 -57.21 12.85
CA SER A 15 -8.81 -58.21 11.90
C SER A 15 -9.94 -57.58 11.08
N MET A 16 -9.65 -57.13 9.85
CA MET A 16 -10.50 -57.22 8.66
C MET A 16 -9.79 -56.53 7.49
N VAL A 17 -8.83 -57.27 6.96
CA VAL A 17 -8.35 -57.12 5.59
C VAL A 17 -8.60 -58.47 4.93
N VAL A 18 -9.02 -58.44 3.68
CA VAL A 18 -9.21 -59.53 2.71
C VAL A 18 -10.66 -59.94 2.46
N SER A 19 -11.09 -59.55 1.31
CA SER A 19 -11.95 -60.09 0.26
C SER A 19 -12.74 -58.94 -0.41
N LEU A 20 -12.64 -58.65 -1.69
CA LEU A 20 -13.00 -59.42 -2.85
C LEU A 20 -12.48 -58.77 -4.13
N LEU A 21 -11.68 -59.48 -4.86
CA LEU A 21 -11.50 -59.32 -6.29
C LEU A 21 -12.53 -60.23 -6.99
N ALA A 22 -13.03 -59.73 -8.12
CA ALA A 22 -13.70 -60.41 -9.19
C ALA A 22 -15.26 -60.28 -9.27
N ALA A 23 -15.67 -59.45 -10.24
CA ALA A 23 -16.68 -59.81 -11.23
C ALA A 23 -16.63 -58.86 -12.42
N CYS A 24 -16.12 -59.34 -13.55
CA CYS A 24 -16.45 -58.80 -14.88
C CYS A 24 -17.85 -59.23 -15.26
N GLY A 25 -18.60 -58.33 -15.87
CA GLY A 25 -19.91 -58.66 -16.46
C GLY A 25 -20.59 -57.47 -17.15
N SER A 26 -20.51 -57.51 -18.44
CA SER A 26 -21.10 -56.63 -19.47
C SER A 26 -22.57 -56.28 -19.30
N GLY A 27 -22.96 -55.04 -19.71
CA GLY A 27 -24.30 -54.80 -20.27
C GLY A 27 -24.89 -53.40 -20.04
N SER A 28 -24.93 -52.60 -21.12
CA SER A 28 -26.00 -51.68 -21.56
C SER A 28 -26.26 -50.38 -20.80
N LYS A 29 -25.92 -49.28 -21.47
CA LYS A 29 -26.64 -48.01 -21.66
C LYS A 29 -27.80 -47.71 -20.70
N ASP A 30 -27.67 -46.64 -19.92
CA ASP A 30 -28.64 -45.57 -19.96
C ASP A 30 -28.02 -44.23 -19.59
N SER A 31 -28.44 -43.20 -20.30
CA SER A 31 -27.96 -41.83 -20.29
C SER A 31 -28.48 -41.12 -19.05
N GLY A 32 -27.57 -40.60 -18.21
CA GLY A 32 -27.85 -39.60 -17.20
C GLY A 32 -26.88 -38.44 -17.38
N ASP A 33 -27.39 -37.42 -18.04
CA ASP A 33 -26.72 -36.15 -18.32
C ASP A 33 -26.41 -35.41 -17.01
N GLY A 34 -25.19 -35.50 -16.57
CA GLY A 34 -24.59 -34.68 -15.53
C GLY A 34 -23.57 -33.74 -16.19
N GLY A 35 -24.09 -32.73 -16.88
CA GLY A 35 -23.29 -31.73 -17.58
C GLY A 35 -22.41 -30.95 -16.61
N GLN A 36 -21.16 -31.31 -16.51
CA GLN A 36 -20.09 -30.34 -16.20
C GLN A 36 -20.03 -29.36 -17.36
N ALA A 37 -20.56 -28.16 -17.16
CA ALA A 37 -20.41 -27.07 -18.10
C ALA A 37 -18.96 -26.60 -18.08
N SER A 38 -18.09 -27.26 -18.84
CA SER A 38 -16.85 -26.67 -19.31
C SER A 38 -17.26 -25.56 -20.27
N GLY A 39 -17.31 -24.32 -19.80
CA GLY A 39 -17.42 -23.15 -20.68
C GLY A 39 -16.21 -23.12 -21.57
N SER A 40 -16.38 -23.53 -22.83
CA SER A 40 -15.31 -23.48 -23.82
C SER A 40 -14.94 -22.01 -24.10
N ALA A 41 -13.66 -21.73 -24.31
CA ALA A 41 -13.13 -20.41 -24.71
C ALA A 41 -13.88 -19.77 -25.90
N ASP A 42 -14.56 -20.56 -26.70
CA ASP A 42 -15.36 -20.15 -27.87
C ASP A 42 -16.60 -19.30 -27.52
N SER A 43 -16.98 -19.16 -26.23
CA SER A 43 -18.14 -18.38 -25.79
C SER A 43 -17.77 -17.04 -25.11
N VAL A 44 -16.49 -16.68 -25.01
CA VAL A 44 -16.03 -15.43 -24.39
C VAL A 44 -15.81 -14.37 -25.46
N HIS A 45 -16.52 -13.25 -25.38
CA HIS A 45 -16.34 -12.13 -26.29
C HIS A 45 -15.07 -11.36 -25.92
N LYS A 46 -14.16 -11.22 -26.89
CA LYS A 46 -12.92 -10.45 -26.70
C LYS A 46 -13.16 -8.95 -26.55
N GLU A 47 -14.25 -8.43 -27.11
CA GLU A 47 -14.64 -7.02 -27.08
C GLU A 47 -16.13 -6.87 -26.77
N GLY A 48 -16.50 -5.71 -26.25
CA GLY A 48 -17.90 -5.37 -25.93
C GLY A 48 -18.49 -6.15 -24.77
N PHE A 49 -19.80 -5.99 -24.58
CA PHE A 49 -20.62 -6.64 -23.57
C PHE A 49 -21.87 -7.27 -24.19
N PRO A 50 -22.42 -8.34 -23.61
CA PRO A 50 -21.92 -9.06 -22.43
C PRO A 50 -20.60 -9.78 -22.72
N ILE A 51 -19.85 -10.15 -21.66
CA ILE A 51 -18.59 -10.90 -21.79
C ILE A 51 -18.86 -12.34 -22.23
N VAL A 52 -19.94 -12.93 -21.76
CA VAL A 52 -20.37 -14.29 -22.09
C VAL A 52 -21.85 -14.31 -22.48
N ASP A 53 -22.22 -15.18 -23.42
CA ASP A 53 -23.60 -15.28 -23.89
C ASP A 53 -24.52 -15.89 -22.82
N LYS A 54 -24.05 -16.90 -22.09
CA LYS A 54 -24.76 -17.57 -21.02
C LYS A 54 -24.24 -17.14 -19.68
N PRO A 55 -25.10 -16.82 -18.69
CA PRO A 55 -24.66 -16.47 -17.36
C PRO A 55 -23.78 -17.55 -16.73
N ILE A 56 -22.63 -17.13 -16.17
CA ILE A 56 -21.74 -17.97 -15.37
C ILE A 56 -21.66 -17.43 -13.94
N THR A 57 -21.27 -18.28 -13.00
CA THR A 57 -21.05 -17.90 -11.60
C THR A 57 -19.62 -18.22 -11.22
N LEU A 58 -18.94 -17.25 -10.59
CA LEU A 58 -17.57 -17.38 -10.08
C LEU A 58 -17.54 -17.06 -8.58
N SER A 59 -16.72 -17.81 -7.85
CA SER A 59 -16.50 -17.61 -6.43
C SER A 59 -15.34 -16.64 -6.17
N VAL A 60 -15.52 -15.75 -5.19
CA VAL A 60 -14.56 -14.70 -4.85
C VAL A 60 -14.23 -14.75 -3.37
N PHE A 61 -12.94 -14.73 -3.04
CA PHE A 61 -12.45 -14.51 -1.69
C PHE A 61 -11.87 -13.10 -1.56
N ALA A 62 -12.33 -12.34 -0.54
CA ALA A 62 -11.96 -10.94 -0.37
C ALA A 62 -12.00 -10.49 1.10
N PRO A 63 -11.19 -9.44 1.48
CA PRO A 63 -11.33 -8.77 2.77
C PRO A 63 -12.62 -7.93 2.82
N ASP A 64 -13.12 -7.64 4.02
CA ASP A 64 -14.31 -6.83 4.24
C ASP A 64 -14.12 -5.86 5.41
N VAL A 65 -14.53 -4.61 5.22
CA VAL A 65 -14.54 -3.58 6.26
C VAL A 65 -15.91 -3.42 6.94
N GLY A 66 -16.89 -4.24 6.55
CA GLY A 66 -18.22 -4.27 7.17
C GLY A 66 -19.16 -3.13 6.77
N SER A 67 -18.87 -2.38 5.71
CA SER A 67 -19.73 -1.27 5.26
C SER A 67 -21.06 -1.74 4.70
N ALA A 68 -21.05 -2.81 3.90
CA ALA A 68 -22.24 -3.51 3.37
C ALA A 68 -21.85 -4.92 2.92
N LYS A 69 -22.84 -5.80 2.78
CA LYS A 69 -22.60 -7.09 2.13
C LYS A 69 -22.31 -6.88 0.65
N TRP A 70 -21.25 -7.48 0.14
CA TRP A 70 -20.77 -7.27 -1.23
C TRP A 70 -21.81 -7.66 -2.30
N ASP A 71 -22.59 -8.72 -2.08
CA ASP A 71 -23.70 -9.13 -2.96
C ASP A 71 -24.83 -8.09 -3.05
N THR A 72 -24.89 -7.15 -2.11
CA THR A 72 -25.88 -6.06 -2.11
C THR A 72 -25.36 -4.78 -2.76
N MET A 73 -24.05 -4.66 -2.96
CA MET A 73 -23.44 -3.47 -3.54
C MET A 73 -23.87 -3.24 -4.99
N GLN A 74 -24.20 -1.98 -5.32
CA GLN A 74 -24.73 -1.64 -6.64
C GLN A 74 -23.72 -1.93 -7.76
N VAL A 75 -22.43 -1.70 -7.53
CA VAL A 75 -21.38 -1.95 -8.52
C VAL A 75 -21.39 -3.40 -9.02
N PHE A 76 -21.55 -4.39 -8.15
CA PHE A 76 -21.55 -5.79 -8.56
C PHE A 76 -22.84 -6.20 -9.29
N LYS A 77 -23.97 -5.59 -8.93
CA LYS A 77 -25.23 -5.79 -9.66
C LYS A 77 -25.17 -5.20 -11.07
N ASP A 78 -24.56 -4.05 -11.22
CA ASP A 78 -24.38 -3.42 -12.53
C ASP A 78 -23.38 -4.20 -13.39
N MET A 79 -22.30 -4.69 -12.78
CA MET A 79 -21.35 -5.58 -13.45
C MET A 79 -22.00 -6.91 -13.89
N GLU A 80 -22.82 -7.56 -13.04
CA GLU A 80 -23.53 -8.78 -13.40
C GLU A 80 -24.43 -8.57 -14.63
N LYS A 81 -25.23 -7.49 -14.64
CA LYS A 81 -26.11 -7.15 -15.78
C LYS A 81 -25.32 -6.89 -17.06
N MET A 82 -24.19 -6.20 -16.93
CA MET A 82 -23.37 -5.81 -18.08
C MET A 82 -22.60 -7.00 -18.66
N THR A 83 -22.12 -7.90 -17.81
CA THR A 83 -21.15 -8.93 -18.21
C THR A 83 -21.74 -10.33 -18.37
N ASN A 84 -22.92 -10.62 -17.84
CA ASN A 84 -23.47 -11.95 -17.59
C ASN A 84 -22.60 -12.82 -16.64
N ILE A 85 -21.74 -12.20 -15.81
CA ILE A 85 -20.94 -12.90 -14.81
C ILE A 85 -21.44 -12.53 -13.42
N LYS A 86 -21.95 -13.53 -12.72
CA LYS A 86 -22.36 -13.43 -11.33
C LYS A 86 -21.22 -13.82 -10.42
N LEU A 87 -20.97 -13.00 -9.38
CA LEU A 87 -19.99 -13.30 -8.35
C LEU A 87 -20.68 -13.77 -7.07
N THR A 88 -20.11 -14.78 -6.44
CA THR A 88 -20.47 -15.23 -5.08
C THR A 88 -19.30 -14.93 -4.15
N PHE A 89 -19.57 -14.27 -3.03
CA PHE A 89 -18.52 -13.71 -2.19
C PHE A 89 -18.34 -14.48 -0.89
N GLN A 90 -17.10 -14.85 -0.61
CA GLN A 90 -16.63 -15.24 0.72
C GLN A 90 -15.80 -14.07 1.25
N THR A 91 -16.45 -13.15 1.97
CA THR A 91 -15.75 -12.01 2.59
C THR A 91 -15.38 -12.32 4.03
N VAL A 92 -14.25 -11.76 4.47
CA VAL A 92 -13.69 -11.95 5.82
C VAL A 92 -13.22 -10.59 6.35
N PRO A 93 -13.52 -10.26 7.64
CA PRO A 93 -13.03 -9.02 8.23
C PRO A 93 -11.52 -8.84 8.04
N VAL A 94 -11.09 -7.61 7.70
CA VAL A 94 -9.68 -7.29 7.42
C VAL A 94 -8.73 -7.76 8.51
N ASP A 95 -9.10 -7.68 9.79
CA ASP A 95 -8.26 -8.10 10.92
C ASP A 95 -7.94 -9.60 10.95
N SER A 96 -8.81 -10.43 10.36
CA SER A 96 -8.65 -11.89 10.28
C SER A 96 -8.33 -12.41 8.88
N PHE A 97 -8.27 -11.49 7.90
CA PHE A 97 -8.15 -11.84 6.49
C PHE A 97 -6.87 -12.66 6.18
N GLU A 98 -5.71 -12.22 6.65
CA GLU A 98 -4.44 -12.91 6.43
C GLU A 98 -4.44 -14.34 6.97
N THR A 99 -4.96 -14.52 8.20
CA THR A 99 -5.07 -15.85 8.80
C THR A 99 -5.97 -16.77 7.96
N LYS A 100 -7.12 -16.24 7.48
CA LYS A 100 -8.06 -17.02 6.68
C LYS A 100 -7.53 -17.31 5.27
N LYS A 101 -6.84 -16.36 4.65
CA LYS A 101 -6.15 -16.52 3.37
C LYS A 101 -5.14 -17.68 3.42
N ASN A 102 -4.30 -17.70 4.45
CA ASN A 102 -3.33 -18.77 4.66
C ASN A 102 -4.00 -20.14 4.83
N LEU A 103 -5.15 -20.20 5.53
CA LEU A 103 -5.90 -21.46 5.68
C LEU A 103 -6.49 -21.94 4.34
N ILE A 104 -6.97 -21.04 3.49
CA ILE A 104 -7.48 -21.37 2.15
C ILE A 104 -6.35 -21.97 1.30
N PHE A 105 -5.20 -21.33 1.24
CA PHE A 105 -4.05 -21.87 0.52
C PHE A 105 -3.59 -23.23 1.07
N ALA A 106 -3.54 -23.38 2.39
CA ALA A 106 -3.12 -24.63 3.03
C ALA A 106 -4.11 -25.79 2.83
N SER A 107 -5.42 -25.49 2.75
CA SER A 107 -6.45 -26.52 2.55
C SER A 107 -6.60 -26.94 1.10
N GLY A 108 -6.22 -26.07 0.14
CA GLY A 108 -6.46 -26.27 -1.28
C GLY A 108 -7.94 -26.09 -1.71
N ASP A 109 -8.81 -25.64 -0.81
CA ASP A 109 -10.20 -25.28 -1.13
C ASP A 109 -10.26 -23.85 -1.68
N LEU A 110 -9.81 -23.71 -2.92
CA LEU A 110 -9.54 -22.42 -3.55
C LEU A 110 -10.82 -21.79 -4.12
N PRO A 111 -11.01 -20.46 -3.94
CA PRO A 111 -11.99 -19.69 -4.73
C PRO A 111 -11.51 -19.57 -6.17
N ASP A 112 -12.38 -19.20 -7.10
CA ASP A 112 -12.00 -18.90 -8.48
C ASP A 112 -11.15 -17.64 -8.58
N ILE A 113 -11.41 -16.66 -7.69
CA ILE A 113 -10.80 -15.33 -7.71
C ILE A 113 -10.35 -14.93 -6.29
N PHE A 114 -9.10 -14.50 -6.17
CA PHE A 114 -8.60 -13.71 -5.04
C PHE A 114 -8.73 -12.22 -5.39
N TYR A 115 -9.63 -11.50 -4.71
CA TYR A 115 -9.96 -10.10 -5.01
C TYR A 115 -9.63 -9.18 -3.83
N ALA A 116 -9.00 -8.04 -4.08
CA ALA A 116 -8.49 -7.12 -3.06
C ALA A 116 -7.57 -7.81 -2.01
N SER A 117 -6.98 -8.95 -2.37
CA SER A 117 -6.33 -9.89 -1.44
C SER A 117 -4.93 -9.45 -1.02
N ALA A 118 -4.36 -8.45 -1.69
CA ALA A 118 -3.03 -7.91 -1.40
C ALA A 118 -1.97 -9.02 -1.23
N LEU A 119 -1.98 -10.00 -2.16
CA LEU A 119 -1.01 -11.09 -2.15
C LEU A 119 0.40 -10.53 -2.09
N THR A 120 1.14 -10.94 -1.08
CA THR A 120 2.53 -10.54 -0.91
C THR A 120 3.42 -11.05 -2.06
N PRO A 121 4.57 -10.43 -2.34
CA PRO A 121 5.51 -10.96 -3.32
C PRO A 121 5.88 -12.43 -3.07
N ALA A 122 6.10 -12.82 -1.80
CA ALA A 122 6.40 -14.19 -1.43
C ALA A 122 5.25 -15.16 -1.76
N GLU A 123 4.00 -14.78 -1.48
CA GLU A 123 2.82 -15.59 -1.83
C GLU A 123 2.68 -15.76 -3.34
N GLN A 124 2.91 -14.69 -4.12
CA GLN A 124 2.86 -14.76 -5.59
C GLN A 124 3.90 -15.71 -6.15
N VAL A 125 5.14 -15.64 -5.66
CA VAL A 125 6.22 -16.55 -6.08
C VAL A 125 5.90 -17.99 -5.66
N THR A 126 5.53 -18.23 -4.41
CA THR A 126 5.29 -19.57 -3.87
C THR A 126 4.08 -20.23 -4.52
N TYR A 127 2.92 -19.56 -4.53
CA TYR A 127 1.68 -20.16 -5.05
C TYR A 127 1.61 -20.16 -6.57
N GLY A 128 2.34 -19.24 -7.23
CA GLY A 128 2.53 -19.26 -8.67
C GLY A 128 3.36 -20.46 -9.12
N SER A 129 4.55 -20.66 -8.54
CA SER A 129 5.43 -21.80 -8.88
C SER A 129 4.83 -23.16 -8.57
N GLN A 130 3.94 -23.24 -7.57
CA GLN A 130 3.19 -24.45 -7.22
C GLN A 130 1.98 -24.70 -8.14
N GLY A 131 1.65 -23.77 -9.05
CA GLY A 131 0.48 -23.88 -9.93
C GLY A 131 -0.85 -23.69 -9.22
N THR A 132 -0.88 -23.11 -8.02
CA THR A 132 -2.09 -22.72 -7.28
C THR A 132 -2.73 -21.49 -7.88
N LEU A 133 -1.90 -20.52 -8.30
CA LEU A 133 -2.27 -19.36 -9.11
C LEU A 133 -1.84 -19.60 -10.56
N ILE A 134 -2.66 -19.16 -11.53
CA ILE A 134 -2.32 -19.30 -12.94
C ILE A 134 -1.53 -18.10 -13.46
N PRO A 135 -0.62 -18.30 -14.44
CA PRO A 135 0.06 -17.20 -15.12
C PRO A 135 -0.91 -16.39 -15.98
N LEU A 136 -0.82 -15.07 -15.91
CA LEU A 136 -1.81 -14.15 -16.47
C LEU A 136 -1.40 -13.50 -17.78
N GLU A 137 -0.13 -13.54 -18.20
CA GLU A 137 0.40 -12.78 -19.33
C GLU A 137 -0.33 -13.07 -20.65
N LYS A 138 -0.64 -14.33 -20.96
CA LYS A 138 -1.41 -14.68 -22.17
C LYS A 138 -2.85 -14.19 -22.09
N LEU A 139 -3.47 -14.26 -20.94
CA LEU A 139 -4.81 -13.73 -20.71
C LEU A 139 -4.84 -12.21 -20.83
N ILE A 140 -3.79 -11.53 -20.35
CA ILE A 140 -3.63 -10.08 -20.52
C ILE A 140 -3.53 -9.74 -22.01
N ASP A 141 -2.68 -10.42 -22.75
CA ASP A 141 -2.47 -10.12 -24.16
C ASP A 141 -3.70 -10.37 -25.03
N GLU A 142 -4.51 -11.37 -24.71
CA GLU A 142 -5.64 -11.78 -25.53
C GLU A 142 -6.99 -11.21 -25.09
N TYR A 143 -7.17 -10.94 -23.80
CA TYR A 143 -8.49 -10.63 -23.20
C TYR A 143 -8.50 -9.35 -22.33
N ALA A 144 -7.37 -8.66 -22.13
CA ALA A 144 -7.30 -7.51 -21.23
C ALA A 144 -6.67 -6.28 -21.89
N PRO A 145 -7.35 -5.65 -22.86
CA PRO A 145 -6.78 -4.53 -23.64
C PRO A 145 -6.43 -3.30 -22.78
N ASN A 146 -7.17 -3.03 -21.70
CA ASN A 146 -6.90 -1.90 -20.80
C ASN A 146 -5.65 -2.16 -19.94
N ILE A 147 -5.56 -3.37 -19.35
CA ILE A 147 -4.37 -3.79 -18.59
C ILE A 147 -3.15 -3.84 -19.49
N LYS A 148 -3.29 -4.46 -20.69
CA LYS A 148 -2.19 -4.51 -21.68
C LYS A 148 -1.67 -3.12 -22.01
N LYS A 149 -2.56 -2.20 -22.37
CA LYS A 149 -2.21 -0.80 -22.67
C LYS A 149 -1.49 -0.15 -21.48
N LEU A 150 -2.01 -0.33 -20.25
CA LEU A 150 -1.40 0.21 -19.03
C LEU A 150 0.03 -0.29 -18.84
N LEU A 151 0.26 -1.60 -19.03
CA LEU A 151 1.58 -2.22 -18.86
C LEU A 151 2.55 -1.84 -19.99
N ASP A 152 2.08 -1.73 -21.23
CA ASP A 152 2.89 -1.32 -22.39
C ASP A 152 3.33 0.15 -22.27
N GLU A 153 2.47 1.02 -21.73
CA GLU A 153 2.80 2.43 -21.44
C GLU A 153 3.68 2.60 -20.18
N ASN A 154 3.76 1.59 -19.31
CA ASN A 154 4.50 1.64 -18.05
C ASN A 154 5.33 0.37 -17.86
N PRO A 155 6.46 0.21 -18.58
CA PRO A 155 7.31 -0.99 -18.54
C PRO A 155 7.79 -1.35 -17.13
N ASP A 156 8.09 -0.35 -16.29
CA ASP A 156 8.53 -0.57 -14.91
C ASP A 156 7.42 -1.21 -14.05
N VAL A 157 6.14 -0.90 -14.32
CA VAL A 157 5.01 -1.55 -13.67
C VAL A 157 4.96 -3.02 -14.07
N ARG A 158 5.11 -3.32 -15.39
CA ARG A 158 5.16 -4.71 -15.89
C ARG A 158 6.29 -5.50 -15.21
N LYS A 159 7.52 -4.97 -15.22
CA LYS A 159 8.66 -5.58 -14.53
C LYS A 159 8.39 -5.83 -13.06
N SER A 160 7.75 -4.89 -12.38
CA SER A 160 7.47 -4.94 -10.94
C SER A 160 6.34 -5.89 -10.54
N ILE A 161 5.61 -6.46 -11.49
CA ILE A 161 4.60 -7.52 -11.23
C ILE A 161 5.00 -8.87 -11.86
N THR A 162 6.18 -8.93 -12.51
CA THR A 162 6.71 -10.16 -13.09
C THR A 162 7.63 -10.83 -12.07
N THR A 163 7.30 -12.05 -11.69
CA THR A 163 8.06 -12.87 -10.74
C THR A 163 9.38 -13.38 -11.34
N PRO A 164 10.33 -13.89 -10.54
CA PRO A 164 11.64 -14.34 -11.03
C PRO A 164 11.60 -15.47 -12.06
N ASP A 165 10.52 -16.25 -12.12
CA ASP A 165 10.29 -17.30 -13.14
C ASP A 165 9.74 -16.75 -14.47
N GLY A 166 9.52 -15.42 -14.57
CA GLY A 166 9.09 -14.73 -15.77
C GLY A 166 7.58 -14.64 -15.96
N HIS A 167 6.78 -15.01 -14.95
CA HIS A 167 5.32 -14.99 -14.99
C HIS A 167 4.69 -13.84 -14.20
N ILE A 168 3.48 -13.46 -14.57
CA ILE A 168 2.61 -12.54 -13.83
C ILE A 168 1.50 -13.36 -13.18
N TYR A 169 1.47 -13.45 -11.84
CA TYR A 169 0.45 -14.22 -11.12
C TYR A 169 -0.63 -13.36 -10.47
N ALA A 170 -0.38 -12.05 -10.36
CA ALA A 170 -1.35 -11.14 -9.77
C ALA A 170 -1.29 -9.75 -10.39
N LEU A 171 -2.43 -9.05 -10.39
CA LEU A 171 -2.55 -7.68 -10.89
C LEU A 171 -2.45 -6.67 -9.74
N PRO A 172 -1.86 -5.48 -9.99
CA PRO A 172 -1.72 -4.42 -9.01
C PRO A 172 -2.91 -3.45 -9.04
N TYR A 173 -2.98 -2.56 -8.04
CA TYR A 173 -3.62 -1.26 -8.19
C TYR A 173 -2.56 -0.24 -8.62
N VAL A 174 -2.78 0.42 -9.74
CA VAL A 174 -1.84 1.42 -10.30
C VAL A 174 -2.38 2.82 -10.07
N ASP A 175 -1.57 3.69 -9.48
CA ASP A 175 -1.94 5.08 -9.25
C ASP A 175 -1.27 5.99 -10.28
N LYS A 176 -2.09 6.50 -11.21
CA LYS A 176 -1.75 7.57 -12.16
C LYS A 176 -2.35 8.92 -11.77
N GLY A 177 -3.08 8.95 -10.67
CA GLY A 177 -3.69 10.14 -10.12
C GLY A 177 -2.71 11.04 -9.38
N ALA A 178 -3.25 11.92 -8.56
CA ALA A 178 -2.43 12.78 -7.71
C ALA A 178 -1.56 11.91 -6.80
N VAL A 179 -0.27 12.13 -6.87
CA VAL A 179 0.68 11.51 -5.96
C VAL A 179 0.44 12.08 -4.57
N TRP A 180 -0.42 11.42 -3.79
CA TRP A 180 -0.52 11.69 -2.36
C TRP A 180 0.82 11.34 -1.74
N TYR A 181 1.56 12.37 -1.44
CA TYR A 181 2.81 12.20 -0.72
C TYR A 181 2.50 11.89 0.75
N LYS A 182 3.20 10.91 1.33
CA LYS A 182 2.99 10.42 2.70
C LYS A 182 2.97 11.59 3.69
N SER A 183 1.79 11.99 4.16
CA SER A 183 1.59 12.97 5.24
C SER A 183 2.71 13.99 5.38
N PRO A 184 2.80 15.02 4.53
CA PRO A 184 3.91 15.98 4.55
C PRO A 184 4.01 16.69 5.90
N LEU A 185 5.15 17.31 6.18
CA LEU A 185 5.28 18.23 7.28
C LEU A 185 4.62 19.57 6.92
N TYR A 186 3.75 20.04 7.81
CA TYR A 186 3.06 21.32 7.67
C TYR A 186 3.58 22.31 8.69
N TYR A 187 3.76 23.55 8.24
CA TYR A 187 3.92 24.68 9.15
C TYR A 187 2.56 25.16 9.66
N ASN A 188 2.48 25.51 10.95
CA ASN A 188 1.35 26.28 11.48
C ASN A 188 1.42 27.71 10.95
N GLY A 189 0.54 28.06 10.05
CA GLY A 189 0.52 29.38 9.40
C GLY A 189 0.28 30.54 10.36
N SER A 190 -0.47 30.30 11.45
CA SER A 190 -0.67 31.34 12.47
C SER A 190 0.65 31.69 13.18
N PHE A 191 1.51 30.71 13.43
CA PHE A 191 2.83 30.92 14.02
C PHE A 191 3.77 31.62 13.03
N LEU A 192 3.78 31.21 11.77
CA LEU A 192 4.54 31.92 10.73
C LEU A 192 4.19 33.41 10.70
N LYS A 193 2.89 33.72 10.70
CA LYS A 193 2.38 35.10 10.68
C LYS A 193 2.79 35.89 11.93
N LYS A 194 2.64 35.29 13.10
CA LYS A 194 2.99 35.94 14.39
C LYS A 194 4.48 36.22 14.52
N LEU A 195 5.33 35.31 14.05
CA LEU A 195 6.78 35.45 14.02
C LEU A 195 7.27 36.31 12.84
N GLY A 196 6.38 36.81 11.96
CA GLY A 196 6.77 37.60 10.80
C GLY A 196 7.61 36.84 9.78
N VAL A 197 7.43 35.53 9.68
CA VAL A 197 8.15 34.68 8.72
C VAL A 197 7.51 34.86 7.35
N THR A 198 8.22 35.52 6.44
CA THR A 198 7.78 35.77 5.06
C THR A 198 8.42 34.80 4.06
N LYS A 199 9.51 34.14 4.43
CA LYS A 199 10.19 33.11 3.66
C LYS A 199 10.35 31.87 4.54
N LEU A 200 9.91 30.71 4.05
CA LEU A 200 10.08 29.45 4.77
C LEU A 200 11.55 29.02 4.80
N PRO A 201 11.96 28.27 5.83
CA PRO A 201 13.30 27.71 5.90
C PRO A 201 13.65 26.86 4.67
N GLU A 202 14.85 27.02 4.12
CA GLU A 202 15.39 26.27 2.98
C GLU A 202 16.53 25.33 3.38
N THR A 203 17.08 25.50 4.59
CA THR A 203 18.20 24.71 5.13
C THR A 203 17.89 24.18 6.54
N PRO A 204 18.53 23.11 7.01
CA PRO A 204 18.37 22.63 8.38
C PRO A 204 18.69 23.67 9.45
N ASP A 205 19.68 24.56 9.22
CA ASP A 205 20.01 25.63 10.15
C ASP A 205 18.91 26.70 10.20
N GLU A 206 18.36 27.11 9.06
CA GLU A 206 17.21 28.03 9.03
C GLU A 206 15.98 27.41 9.70
N LEU A 207 15.74 26.11 9.51
CA LEU A 207 14.67 25.39 10.22
C LEU A 207 14.92 25.39 11.73
N TYR A 208 16.14 25.08 12.17
CA TYR A 208 16.50 25.12 13.58
C TYR A 208 16.24 26.51 14.19
N ASP A 209 16.67 27.59 13.51
CA ASP A 209 16.45 28.97 13.97
C ASP A 209 14.97 29.32 14.06
N TYR A 210 14.15 28.90 13.08
CA TYR A 210 12.68 29.04 13.14
C TYR A 210 12.10 28.32 14.35
N LEU A 211 12.44 27.04 14.56
CA LEU A 211 11.95 26.23 15.69
C LEU A 211 12.37 26.85 17.04
N LYS A 212 13.57 27.43 17.13
CA LYS A 212 14.05 28.13 18.31
C LYS A 212 13.24 29.40 18.59
N ARG A 213 12.92 30.17 17.56
CA ARG A 213 12.04 31.33 17.69
C ARG A 213 10.65 30.92 18.17
N VAL A 214 10.08 29.84 17.64
CA VAL A 214 8.82 29.27 18.14
C VAL A 214 8.89 29.01 19.64
N LYS A 215 9.97 28.40 20.13
CA LYS A 215 10.16 28.04 21.55
C LYS A 215 10.29 29.26 22.46
N THR A 216 10.74 30.40 21.97
CA THR A 216 11.16 31.55 22.79
C THR A 216 10.32 32.80 22.62
N GLU A 217 9.50 32.93 21.55
CA GLU A 217 8.79 34.17 21.22
C GLU A 217 7.27 34.13 21.44
N ASP A 218 6.71 33.06 22.08
CA ASP A 218 5.29 32.92 22.40
C ASP A 218 4.36 33.23 21.19
N PRO A 219 4.47 32.49 20.06
CA PRO A 219 3.64 32.78 18.88
C PRO A 219 2.15 32.46 19.07
N ASN A 220 1.76 31.62 20.04
CA ASN A 220 0.36 31.40 20.40
C ASN A 220 -0.23 32.55 21.23
N GLY A 221 0.63 33.39 21.84
CA GLY A 221 0.25 34.62 22.53
C GLY A 221 -0.45 34.40 23.86
N ASN A 222 -0.26 33.25 24.50
CA ASN A 222 -0.94 32.90 25.75
C ASN A 222 -0.14 33.26 27.02
N GLY A 223 1.10 33.75 26.87
CA GLY A 223 2.00 34.16 27.94
C GLY A 223 2.65 33.00 28.69
N LYS A 224 2.65 31.78 28.13
CA LYS A 224 3.26 30.59 28.67
C LYS A 224 4.34 30.08 27.72
N ALA A 225 5.36 29.43 28.27
CA ALA A 225 6.37 28.74 27.45
C ALA A 225 5.91 27.29 27.21
N ASP A 226 4.82 27.12 26.44
CA ASP A 226 4.19 25.82 26.18
C ASP A 226 4.18 25.44 24.69
N GLU A 227 4.91 26.17 23.89
CA GLU A 227 5.09 25.88 22.48
C GLU A 227 5.91 24.62 22.26
N ILE A 228 5.48 23.84 21.26
CA ILE A 228 6.09 22.61 20.78
C ILE A 228 6.56 22.83 19.36
N PRO A 229 7.85 23.09 19.14
CA PRO A 229 8.35 23.48 17.82
C PRO A 229 8.15 22.40 16.75
N LEU A 230 8.48 21.13 17.06
CA LEU A 230 8.26 19.97 16.19
C LEU A 230 7.66 18.82 16.98
N THR A 231 6.56 18.24 16.51
CA THR A 231 5.95 17.04 17.11
C THR A 231 5.65 15.97 16.08
N SER A 232 5.63 14.72 16.53
CA SER A 232 5.17 13.55 15.77
C SER A 232 4.74 12.45 16.73
N THR A 233 4.00 11.47 16.23
CA THR A 233 3.63 10.29 17.03
C THR A 233 4.80 9.31 17.19
N LYS A 234 5.69 9.25 16.18
CA LYS A 234 6.88 8.37 16.16
C LYS A 234 8.03 9.04 15.42
N LEU A 235 9.28 8.69 15.77
CA LEU A 235 10.45 9.14 15.00
C LEU A 235 10.36 8.74 13.51
N LYS A 236 9.80 7.58 13.22
CA LYS A 236 9.59 7.12 11.84
C LYS A 236 8.86 8.13 10.97
N ASP A 237 7.85 8.82 11.51
CA ASP A 237 7.06 9.80 10.75
C ASP A 237 7.88 11.04 10.38
N ILE A 238 8.86 11.42 11.22
CA ILE A 238 9.83 12.49 10.93
C ILE A 238 10.90 11.97 9.97
N ARG A 239 11.40 10.75 10.19
CA ARG A 239 12.47 10.14 9.41
C ARG A 239 12.12 10.10 7.92
N VAL A 240 10.94 9.60 7.57
CA VAL A 240 10.49 9.50 6.16
C VAL A 240 10.38 10.86 5.46
N GLN A 241 10.25 11.95 6.22
CA GLN A 241 10.15 13.30 5.67
C GLN A 241 11.52 14.01 5.56
N MET A 242 12.47 13.66 6.43
CA MET A 242 13.72 14.41 6.58
C MET A 242 14.95 13.72 6.00
N LEU A 243 14.95 12.40 5.83
CA LEU A 243 16.12 11.66 5.32
C LEU A 243 16.61 12.20 3.97
N GLY A 244 15.71 12.62 3.11
CA GLY A 244 16.03 13.17 1.81
C GLY A 244 16.82 14.48 1.83
N PHE A 245 16.87 15.20 2.96
CA PHE A 245 17.71 16.38 3.12
C PHE A 245 19.21 16.03 3.01
N TRP A 246 19.56 14.79 3.30
CA TRP A 246 20.92 14.25 3.20
C TRP A 246 21.08 13.18 2.11
N GLY A 247 20.25 13.27 1.05
CA GLY A 247 20.39 12.44 -0.14
C GLY A 247 19.98 10.97 0.04
N ILE A 248 19.22 10.65 1.08
CA ILE A 248 18.72 9.31 1.35
C ILE A 248 17.30 9.18 0.81
N TYR A 249 17.06 8.20 -0.06
CA TYR A 249 15.80 8.04 -0.77
C TYR A 249 14.75 7.26 0.01
N ASP A 250 15.17 6.35 0.91
CA ASP A 250 14.26 5.53 1.71
C ASP A 250 14.84 5.22 3.10
N GLU A 251 13.98 4.81 4.03
CA GLU A 251 14.33 4.56 5.43
C GLU A 251 15.04 3.22 5.67
N VAL A 252 14.97 2.28 4.75
CA VAL A 252 15.57 0.94 4.90
C VAL A 252 16.66 0.70 3.86
N TYR A 253 16.31 0.71 2.58
CA TYR A 253 17.25 0.55 1.47
C TYR A 253 16.73 1.29 0.23
N TYR A 254 17.66 1.69 -0.63
CA TYR A 254 17.35 2.37 -1.88
C TYR A 254 18.41 2.08 -2.94
N ALA A 255 18.07 2.26 -4.20
CA ALA A 255 19.02 2.27 -5.30
C ALA A 255 19.32 3.72 -5.70
N ASP A 256 20.60 4.05 -5.86
CA ASP A 256 21.01 5.36 -6.36
C ASP A 256 20.82 5.50 -7.88
N LYS A 257 21.19 6.62 -8.44
CA LYS A 257 21.07 6.90 -9.90
C LYS A 257 21.88 5.95 -10.78
N GLN A 258 22.84 5.23 -10.23
CA GLN A 258 23.66 4.24 -10.90
C GLN A 258 23.14 2.82 -10.70
N GLY A 259 22.03 2.65 -9.99
CA GLY A 259 21.46 1.35 -9.66
C GLY A 259 22.17 0.63 -8.52
N LYS A 260 23.09 1.30 -7.81
CA LYS A 260 23.75 0.73 -6.65
C LYS A 260 22.83 0.79 -5.44
N VAL A 261 22.65 -0.37 -4.79
CA VAL A 261 21.82 -0.50 -3.60
C VAL A 261 22.57 -0.08 -2.34
N HIS A 262 21.91 0.68 -1.50
CA HIS A 262 22.38 1.19 -0.22
C HIS A 262 21.47 0.71 0.91
N TYR A 263 22.04 0.40 2.08
CA TYR A 263 21.28 0.16 3.31
C TYR A 263 21.34 1.40 4.18
N THR A 264 20.26 2.14 4.25
CA THR A 264 20.13 3.46 4.88
C THR A 264 20.79 3.57 6.27
N PRO A 265 20.62 2.60 7.18
CA PRO A 265 21.23 2.68 8.51
C PRO A 265 22.78 2.73 8.53
N GLN A 266 23.45 2.44 7.42
CA GLN A 266 24.92 2.48 7.31
C GLN A 266 25.44 3.76 6.64
N GLU A 267 24.55 4.60 6.08
CA GLU A 267 24.91 5.76 5.27
C GLU A 267 25.31 6.98 6.13
N GLU A 268 26.27 7.78 5.66
CA GLU A 268 26.67 9.02 6.35
C GLU A 268 25.52 10.04 6.42
N GLY A 269 24.63 10.08 5.41
CA GLY A 269 23.43 10.90 5.45
C GLY A 269 22.49 10.56 6.62
N PHE A 270 22.42 9.28 7.02
CA PHE A 270 21.67 8.86 8.20
C PHE A 270 22.30 9.39 9.50
N LYS A 271 23.64 9.41 9.59
CA LYS A 271 24.34 10.03 10.70
C LYS A 271 24.05 11.52 10.83
N GLU A 272 24.04 12.24 9.71
CA GLU A 272 23.72 13.67 9.70
C GLU A 272 22.28 13.94 10.12
N TYR A 273 21.34 13.14 9.66
CA TYR A 273 19.95 13.15 10.14
C TYR A 273 19.89 12.96 11.67
N LEU A 274 20.57 11.96 12.22
CA LEU A 274 20.61 11.71 13.66
C LEU A 274 21.28 12.88 14.42
N THR A 275 22.31 13.48 13.84
CA THR A 275 22.99 14.66 14.40
C THR A 275 22.05 15.85 14.51
N PHE A 276 21.26 16.08 13.46
CA PHE A 276 20.26 17.15 13.44
C PHE A 276 19.15 16.91 14.48
N LEU A 277 18.58 15.71 14.55
CA LEU A 277 17.55 15.38 15.54
C LEU A 277 18.10 15.44 16.98
N ASN A 278 19.33 15.01 17.23
CA ASN A 278 19.96 15.14 18.54
C ASN A 278 20.12 16.62 18.95
N ARG A 279 20.45 17.52 17.99
CA ARG A 279 20.51 18.97 18.25
C ARG A 279 19.11 19.51 18.61
N LEU A 280 18.05 19.10 17.86
CA LEU A 280 16.68 19.50 18.18
C LEU A 280 16.24 18.98 19.56
N TRP A 281 16.56 17.72 19.88
CA TRP A 281 16.24 17.11 21.17
C TRP A 281 16.89 17.85 22.35
N LYS A 282 18.19 18.16 22.26
CA LYS A 282 18.93 18.83 23.31
C LYS A 282 18.44 20.23 23.67
N ASP A 283 17.85 20.91 22.68
CA ASP A 283 17.38 22.27 22.82
C ASP A 283 15.84 22.34 22.98
N ASP A 284 15.19 21.20 23.32
CA ASP A 284 13.74 21.07 23.51
C ASP A 284 12.92 21.53 22.28
N LEU A 285 13.47 21.38 21.07
CA LEU A 285 12.82 21.73 19.81
C LEU A 285 12.08 20.54 19.17
N LEU A 286 12.36 19.32 19.61
CA LEU A 286 11.63 18.10 19.30
C LEU A 286 10.81 17.69 20.53
N ASP A 287 9.52 17.47 20.35
CA ASP A 287 8.61 17.01 21.40
C ASP A 287 9.12 15.71 22.05
N HIS A 288 9.41 15.76 23.34
CA HIS A 288 9.92 14.60 24.08
C HIS A 288 8.90 13.46 24.21
N GLU A 289 7.62 13.74 23.99
CA GLU A 289 6.57 12.71 23.97
C GLU A 289 6.49 11.96 22.62
N THR A 290 7.26 12.36 21.61
CA THR A 290 7.32 11.67 20.29
C THR A 290 7.60 10.16 20.40
N PHE A 291 8.21 9.69 21.48
CA PHE A 291 8.44 8.27 21.72
C PHE A 291 7.29 7.51 22.37
N SER A 292 6.26 8.20 22.90
CA SER A 292 5.25 7.58 23.78
C SER A 292 3.83 8.08 23.58
N GLN A 293 3.63 9.21 22.88
CA GLN A 293 2.30 9.78 22.71
C GLN A 293 1.47 9.04 21.67
N THR A 294 0.15 9.07 21.87
CA THR A 294 -0.81 8.62 20.87
C THR A 294 -1.13 9.73 19.85
N ASP A 295 -1.77 9.38 18.73
CA ASP A 295 -2.21 10.36 17.74
C ASP A 295 -3.22 11.36 18.32
N ASP A 296 -4.12 10.91 19.19
CA ASP A 296 -5.06 11.80 19.89
C ASP A 296 -4.38 12.80 20.83
N GLN A 297 -3.31 12.37 21.52
CA GLN A 297 -2.50 13.25 22.37
C GLN A 297 -1.76 14.29 21.53
N LYS A 298 -1.15 13.89 20.41
CA LYS A 298 -0.53 14.80 19.44
C LYS A 298 -1.54 15.83 18.92
N LYS A 299 -2.73 15.38 18.49
CA LYS A 299 -3.80 16.25 17.98
C LYS A 299 -4.36 17.20 19.05
N ALA A 300 -4.41 16.78 20.31
CA ALA A 300 -4.81 17.66 21.42
C ALA A 300 -3.85 18.85 21.55
N LYS A 301 -2.53 18.64 21.42
CA LYS A 301 -1.52 19.72 21.43
C LYS A 301 -1.73 20.71 20.27
N GLY A 302 -2.03 20.19 19.07
CA GLY A 302 -2.33 21.02 17.91
C GLY A 302 -3.60 21.87 18.09
N LYS A 303 -4.69 21.26 18.54
CA LYS A 303 -5.96 21.94 18.81
C LYS A 303 -5.85 22.99 19.93
N ASN A 304 -4.90 22.82 20.85
CA ASN A 304 -4.57 23.82 21.88
C ASN A 304 -3.66 24.95 21.34
N ASN A 305 -3.39 24.98 20.04
CA ASN A 305 -2.53 25.96 19.38
C ASN A 305 -1.11 26.01 19.95
N GLN A 306 -0.50 24.83 20.23
CA GLN A 306 0.84 24.73 20.81
C GLN A 306 1.90 24.33 19.78
N VAL A 307 1.52 23.81 18.61
CA VAL A 307 2.42 23.13 17.69
C VAL A 307 2.75 23.97 16.46
N ALA A 308 4.04 24.03 16.10
CA ALA A 308 4.51 24.80 14.95
C ALA A 308 4.75 23.97 13.68
N LEU A 309 5.42 22.83 13.79
CA LEU A 309 5.72 21.93 12.67
C LEU A 309 5.25 20.51 13.03
N PHE A 310 4.50 19.90 12.14
CA PHE A 310 3.85 18.60 12.40
C PHE A 310 3.55 17.84 11.11
N ASN A 311 3.39 16.52 11.22
CA ASN A 311 2.85 15.68 10.15
C ASN A 311 1.40 15.33 10.45
N ASP A 312 0.56 15.38 9.44
CA ASP A 312 -0.79 14.80 9.42
C ASP A 312 -1.26 14.66 7.97
N TRP A 313 -2.42 14.04 7.76
CA TRP A 313 -3.04 13.92 6.44
C TRP A 313 -3.41 15.30 5.86
N LEU A 314 -4.09 16.12 6.67
CA LEU A 314 -4.42 17.52 6.36
C LEU A 314 -4.26 18.37 7.63
N PRO A 315 -3.88 19.65 7.51
CA PRO A 315 -3.57 20.49 8.67
C PRO A 315 -4.71 20.61 9.69
N TYR A 316 -5.96 20.67 9.25
CA TYR A 316 -7.10 20.83 10.15
C TYR A 316 -7.40 19.59 11.01
N PHE A 317 -6.92 18.40 10.63
CA PHE A 317 -6.98 17.23 11.52
C PHE A 317 -6.13 17.42 12.76
N MET A 318 -4.98 18.09 12.59
CA MET A 318 -4.05 18.39 13.68
C MET A 318 -4.45 19.64 14.46
N LEU A 319 -4.72 20.75 13.76
CA LEU A 319 -4.94 22.07 14.37
C LEU A 319 -6.42 22.32 14.74
N GLY A 320 -7.34 21.50 14.24
CA GLY A 320 -8.77 21.76 14.36
C GLY A 320 -9.25 22.87 13.40
N GLY A 321 -10.53 23.23 13.55
CA GLY A 321 -11.15 24.23 12.70
C GLY A 321 -11.63 23.71 11.35
N GLU A 322 -12.01 24.63 10.48
CA GLU A 322 -12.44 24.32 9.11
C GLU A 322 -11.22 24.17 8.17
N PRO A 323 -11.34 23.36 7.11
CA PRO A 323 -10.32 23.28 6.07
C PRO A 323 -9.92 24.65 5.54
N ASN A 324 -8.62 24.94 5.51
CA ASN A 324 -8.07 26.18 4.98
C ASN A 324 -6.68 25.94 4.38
N THR A 325 -6.16 26.92 3.65
CA THR A 325 -4.89 26.86 2.91
C THR A 325 -3.75 27.62 3.60
N ASP A 326 -3.92 27.99 4.87
CA ASP A 326 -2.97 28.86 5.60
C ASP A 326 -1.72 28.13 6.11
N ASN A 327 -1.70 26.78 6.06
CA ASN A 327 -0.69 25.94 6.68
C ASN A 327 0.19 25.26 5.63
N PRO A 328 1.23 25.93 5.08
CA PRO A 328 1.97 25.46 3.92
C PRO A 328 2.79 24.20 4.22
N PHE A 329 3.05 23.42 3.17
CA PHE A 329 3.99 22.30 3.21
C PHE A 329 5.41 22.78 3.50
N MET A 330 6.15 21.97 4.24
CA MET A 330 7.60 22.10 4.32
C MET A 330 8.22 21.56 3.02
N GLU A 331 8.93 22.42 2.32
CA GLU A 331 9.75 22.01 1.18
C GLU A 331 10.98 21.23 1.67
N PRO A 332 11.48 20.23 0.93
CA PRO A 332 12.69 19.51 1.29
C PRO A 332 13.89 20.45 1.40
N LEU A 333 14.61 20.37 2.53
CA LEU A 333 15.69 21.29 2.84
C LEU A 333 16.98 20.94 2.12
N LYS A 334 17.73 21.97 1.71
CA LYS A 334 19.01 21.85 1.00
C LYS A 334 20.15 21.76 1.99
N THR A 335 20.98 20.74 1.88
CA THR A 335 22.13 20.52 2.76
C THR A 335 23.48 20.58 2.04
N GLY A 336 23.51 20.56 0.72
CA GLY A 336 24.72 20.37 -0.07
C GLY A 336 25.24 18.92 -0.08
N PHE A 337 24.55 17.97 0.54
CA PHE A 337 24.85 16.54 0.46
C PHE A 337 24.65 16.05 -0.98
N PRO A 338 25.39 15.03 -1.45
CA PRO A 338 25.17 14.45 -2.76
C PRO A 338 23.70 14.00 -2.93
N ASP A 339 23.13 14.23 -4.10
CA ASP A 339 21.75 13.90 -4.46
C ASP A 339 20.66 14.55 -3.59
N SER A 340 21.00 15.52 -2.72
CA SER A 340 20.02 16.23 -1.89
C SER A 340 19.52 17.53 -2.55
N PRO A 341 18.29 17.97 -2.23
CA PRO A 341 17.28 17.18 -1.53
C PRO A 341 16.60 16.16 -2.45
N VAL A 342 16.10 15.10 -1.85
CA VAL A 342 15.30 14.07 -2.53
C VAL A 342 14.07 13.73 -1.68
N VAL A 343 13.04 13.26 -2.36
CA VAL A 343 11.80 12.82 -1.71
C VAL A 343 11.40 11.47 -2.31
N ALA A 344 11.11 10.50 -1.46
CA ALA A 344 10.62 9.20 -1.93
C ALA A 344 9.23 9.32 -2.56
N LYS A 345 9.03 8.78 -3.75
CA LYS A 345 7.71 8.57 -4.34
C LYS A 345 7.49 7.08 -4.61
N ASN A 346 6.22 6.67 -4.74
CA ASN A 346 5.93 5.31 -5.15
C ASN A 346 6.30 5.08 -6.64
N SER A 347 6.42 3.80 -7.03
CA SER A 347 6.73 3.37 -8.39
C SER A 347 5.54 3.45 -9.37
N GLY A 348 4.40 4.05 -8.95
CA GLY A 348 3.13 3.99 -9.67
C GLY A 348 2.26 2.81 -9.23
N ILE A 349 2.81 1.81 -8.55
CA ILE A 349 2.04 0.72 -7.94
C ILE A 349 1.72 1.12 -6.50
N SER A 350 0.45 1.44 -6.25
CA SER A 350 -0.03 1.76 -4.90
C SER A 350 -0.21 0.50 -4.04
N LYS A 351 -0.67 -0.60 -4.66
CA LYS A 351 -0.84 -1.89 -4.00
C LYS A 351 -0.58 -3.03 -4.98
N ASN A 352 0.31 -3.93 -4.62
CA ASN A 352 0.56 -5.15 -5.41
C ASN A 352 -0.39 -6.28 -4.98
N GLY A 353 -0.57 -7.30 -5.85
CA GLY A 353 -1.30 -8.52 -5.54
C GLY A 353 -2.79 -8.33 -5.25
N THR A 354 -3.44 -7.32 -5.83
CA THR A 354 -4.85 -7.02 -5.55
C THR A 354 -5.83 -7.99 -6.22
N PHE A 355 -5.39 -8.71 -7.27
CA PHE A 355 -6.22 -9.66 -8.01
C PHE A 355 -5.39 -10.84 -8.48
N ALA A 356 -5.89 -12.06 -8.29
CA ALA A 356 -5.30 -13.27 -8.85
C ALA A 356 -6.39 -14.28 -9.23
N ILE A 357 -6.08 -15.14 -10.20
CA ILE A 357 -6.95 -16.22 -10.67
C ILE A 357 -6.35 -17.53 -10.17
N SER A 358 -7.17 -18.35 -9.51
CA SER A 358 -6.73 -19.67 -9.06
C SER A 358 -6.79 -20.71 -10.17
N SER A 359 -6.06 -21.80 -9.99
CA SER A 359 -6.07 -22.94 -10.93
C SER A 359 -7.42 -23.69 -11.00
N THR A 360 -8.32 -23.44 -10.06
CA THR A 360 -9.68 -24.02 -10.05
C THR A 360 -10.70 -23.20 -10.82
N ASN A 361 -10.35 -22.01 -11.30
CA ASN A 361 -11.25 -21.14 -12.04
C ASN A 361 -11.70 -21.79 -13.36
N PRO A 362 -13.01 -21.99 -13.58
CA PRO A 362 -13.52 -22.68 -14.78
C PRO A 362 -13.56 -21.80 -16.03
N ALA A 363 -13.39 -20.48 -15.90
CA ALA A 363 -13.50 -19.52 -17.00
C ALA A 363 -12.50 -18.36 -16.87
N PRO A 364 -11.17 -18.64 -16.91
CA PRO A 364 -10.14 -17.62 -16.68
C PRO A 364 -10.16 -16.49 -17.72
N GLU A 365 -10.54 -16.76 -18.96
CA GLU A 365 -10.66 -15.74 -20.01
C GLU A 365 -11.78 -14.73 -19.68
N ALA A 366 -12.94 -15.23 -19.28
CA ALA A 366 -14.06 -14.39 -18.87
C ALA A 366 -13.72 -13.60 -17.59
N THR A 367 -13.01 -14.23 -16.66
CA THR A 367 -12.52 -13.60 -15.43
C THR A 367 -11.54 -12.46 -15.74
N MET A 368 -10.61 -12.66 -16.66
CA MET A 368 -9.66 -11.62 -17.10
C MET A 368 -10.39 -10.45 -17.77
N ARG A 369 -11.36 -10.73 -18.65
CA ARG A 369 -12.20 -9.69 -19.26
C ARG A 369 -12.97 -8.87 -18.22
N TRP A 370 -13.47 -9.55 -17.18
CA TRP A 370 -14.22 -8.91 -16.10
C TRP A 370 -13.35 -7.94 -15.29
N VAL A 371 -12.13 -8.34 -14.92
CA VAL A 371 -11.23 -7.45 -14.16
C VAL A 371 -10.62 -6.36 -15.03
N ASP A 372 -10.40 -6.61 -16.32
CA ASP A 372 -9.85 -5.61 -17.25
C ASP A 372 -10.68 -4.33 -17.31
N TYR A 373 -12.01 -4.46 -17.19
CA TYR A 373 -12.91 -3.29 -17.15
C TYR A 373 -12.54 -2.31 -16.03
N GLN A 374 -12.06 -2.77 -14.88
CA GLN A 374 -11.67 -1.91 -13.77
C GLN A 374 -10.44 -1.05 -14.05
N TYR A 375 -9.68 -1.38 -15.11
CA TYR A 375 -8.54 -0.61 -15.61
C TYR A 375 -8.90 0.36 -16.72
N SER A 376 -10.17 0.42 -17.15
CA SER A 376 -10.70 1.47 -18.02
C SER A 376 -11.08 2.71 -17.21
N TYR A 377 -11.33 3.85 -17.89
CA TYR A 377 -11.85 5.06 -17.27
C TYR A 377 -13.23 4.81 -16.61
N GLU A 378 -14.14 4.14 -17.33
CA GLU A 378 -15.50 3.85 -16.87
C GLU A 378 -15.48 2.91 -15.67
N GLY A 379 -14.70 1.84 -15.74
CA GLY A 379 -14.55 0.88 -14.65
C GLY A 379 -13.88 1.50 -13.43
N SER A 380 -12.80 2.26 -13.63
CA SER A 380 -12.15 3.01 -12.56
C SER A 380 -13.12 3.98 -11.90
N THR A 381 -13.92 4.70 -12.69
CA THR A 381 -14.96 5.61 -12.15
C THR A 381 -16.00 4.84 -11.33
N LEU A 382 -16.52 3.75 -11.87
CA LEU A 382 -17.54 2.93 -11.20
C LEU A 382 -17.05 2.37 -9.86
N PHE A 383 -15.83 1.82 -9.82
CA PHE A 383 -15.29 1.20 -8.61
C PHE A 383 -14.77 2.22 -7.58
N ASN A 384 -14.35 3.42 -8.01
CA ASN A 384 -13.87 4.45 -7.09
C ASN A 384 -14.97 5.41 -6.62
N GLN A 385 -15.93 5.76 -7.48
CA GLN A 385 -16.96 6.78 -7.18
C GLN A 385 -18.37 6.18 -6.99
N GLY A 386 -18.56 4.91 -7.33
CA GLY A 386 -19.88 4.27 -7.44
C GLY A 386 -20.60 4.66 -8.73
N PRO A 387 -21.84 4.17 -8.91
CA PRO A 387 -22.64 4.41 -10.13
C PRO A 387 -23.02 5.88 -10.28
N GLU A 388 -23.08 6.33 -11.53
CA GLU A 388 -23.62 7.65 -11.88
C GLU A 388 -25.07 7.79 -11.39
N GLY A 389 -25.46 9.03 -11.02
CA GLY A 389 -26.81 9.38 -10.58
C GLY A 389 -27.08 9.06 -9.10
N VAL A 390 -26.14 8.49 -8.35
CA VAL A 390 -26.30 8.19 -6.91
C VAL A 390 -25.58 9.24 -6.05
N LEU A 391 -24.26 9.32 -6.13
CA LEU A 391 -23.46 10.28 -5.37
C LEU A 391 -22.89 11.39 -6.26
N TRP A 392 -22.82 11.15 -7.55
CA TRP A 392 -22.25 12.07 -8.54
C TRP A 392 -23.00 11.97 -9.88
N LYS A 393 -22.85 12.98 -10.72
CA LYS A 393 -23.26 12.98 -12.12
C LYS A 393 -22.30 13.80 -12.94
N TYR A 394 -22.34 13.67 -14.27
CA TYR A 394 -21.61 14.58 -15.14
C TYR A 394 -22.24 15.98 -15.12
N LYS A 395 -21.39 17.00 -14.93
CA LYS A 395 -21.66 18.39 -15.22
C LYS A 395 -21.30 18.71 -16.67
N ASP A 396 -20.23 18.09 -17.17
CA ASP A 396 -19.77 18.14 -18.56
C ASP A 396 -19.17 16.77 -18.90
N GLU A 397 -19.94 15.92 -19.54
CA GLU A 397 -19.56 14.55 -19.85
C GLU A 397 -18.41 14.49 -20.87
N ALA A 398 -18.44 15.37 -21.89
CA ALA A 398 -17.42 15.39 -22.94
C ALA A 398 -16.00 15.67 -22.40
N ASN A 399 -15.91 16.42 -21.31
CA ASN A 399 -14.67 16.77 -20.63
C ASN A 399 -14.46 15.98 -19.32
N HIS A 400 -15.28 14.99 -19.03
CA HIS A 400 -15.26 14.18 -17.80
C HIS A 400 -15.41 15.00 -16.50
N VAL A 401 -16.01 16.19 -16.55
CA VAL A 401 -16.22 17.03 -15.37
C VAL A 401 -17.47 16.55 -14.63
N LYS A 402 -17.29 16.17 -13.38
CA LYS A 402 -18.36 15.66 -12.51
C LYS A 402 -18.77 16.69 -11.47
N GLU A 403 -19.92 16.49 -10.86
CA GLU A 403 -20.37 17.23 -9.67
C GLU A 403 -20.99 16.25 -8.66
N TRP A 404 -20.85 16.57 -7.38
CA TRP A 404 -21.44 15.79 -6.31
C TRP A 404 -22.97 16.00 -6.26
N LEU A 405 -23.67 14.90 -6.03
CA LEU A 405 -25.09 14.91 -5.66
C LEU A 405 -25.22 14.88 -4.13
N PRO A 406 -26.37 15.32 -3.58
CA PRO A 406 -26.68 15.12 -2.17
C PRO A 406 -26.62 13.63 -1.80
N VAL A 407 -26.10 13.34 -0.61
CA VAL A 407 -26.08 11.96 -0.09
C VAL A 407 -27.53 11.53 0.20
N PRO A 408 -28.03 10.40 -0.34
CA PRO A 408 -29.43 10.03 -0.25
C PRO A 408 -29.99 9.92 1.19
N ASP A 409 -29.19 9.50 2.15
CA ASP A 409 -29.56 9.42 3.58
C ASP A 409 -29.14 10.65 4.39
N GLY A 410 -28.57 11.67 3.73
CA GLY A 410 -28.08 12.89 4.37
C GLY A 410 -26.85 12.68 5.27
N GLY A 411 -26.24 11.49 5.23
CA GLY A 411 -25.07 11.12 6.03
C GLY A 411 -23.74 11.52 5.37
N ASP A 412 -22.67 10.89 5.85
CA ASP A 412 -21.33 11.05 5.30
C ASP A 412 -21.21 10.36 3.92
N ARG A 413 -20.63 11.07 2.96
CA ARG A 413 -20.51 10.61 1.55
C ARG A 413 -19.63 9.39 1.42
N GLU A 414 -18.50 9.35 2.11
CA GLU A 414 -17.57 8.23 2.02
C GLU A 414 -18.16 6.96 2.65
N ASN A 415 -18.85 7.08 3.78
CA ASN A 415 -19.57 5.96 4.36
C ASN A 415 -20.70 5.46 3.44
N TYR A 416 -21.38 6.36 2.72
CA TYR A 416 -22.40 5.96 1.74
C TYR A 416 -21.75 5.30 0.51
N ARG A 417 -20.62 5.83 0.03
CA ARG A 417 -19.85 5.23 -1.07
C ARG A 417 -19.42 3.80 -0.72
N GLY A 418 -18.98 3.55 0.51
CA GLY A 418 -18.65 2.21 0.99
C GLY A 418 -19.81 1.20 0.97
N LYS A 419 -21.07 1.66 0.85
CA LYS A 419 -22.24 0.78 0.62
C LYS A 419 -22.48 0.47 -0.85
N LEU A 420 -21.88 1.21 -1.77
CA LEU A 420 -22.07 1.08 -3.22
C LEU A 420 -20.96 0.30 -3.89
N THR A 421 -19.71 0.44 -3.38
CA THR A 421 -18.50 -0.12 -3.97
C THR A 421 -17.55 -0.65 -2.89
N PRO A 422 -16.79 -1.74 -3.16
CA PRO A 422 -15.86 -2.33 -2.17
C PRO A 422 -14.59 -1.50 -1.96
N ASN A 423 -14.27 -0.56 -2.85
CA ASN A 423 -13.07 0.28 -2.73
C ASN A 423 -13.23 1.35 -1.64
N TYR A 424 -13.39 0.88 -0.40
CA TYR A 424 -13.54 1.68 0.80
C TYR A 424 -12.79 1.00 1.95
N GLY A 425 -11.73 1.63 2.44
CA GLY A 425 -10.86 1.05 3.48
C GLY A 425 -10.01 -0.16 3.04
N ILE A 426 -10.19 -0.62 1.80
CA ILE A 426 -9.38 -1.67 1.14
C ILE A 426 -9.06 -1.22 -0.29
N THR A 427 -8.00 -1.79 -0.87
CA THR A 427 -7.60 -1.49 -2.25
C THR A 427 -8.03 -2.63 -3.18
N THR A 428 -8.96 -2.33 -4.08
CA THR A 428 -9.41 -3.25 -5.13
C THR A 428 -8.43 -3.23 -6.33
N PRO A 429 -8.46 -4.21 -7.24
CA PRO A 429 -7.71 -4.10 -8.51
C PRO A 429 -8.22 -2.92 -9.32
N GLY A 430 -7.34 -2.32 -10.14
CA GLY A 430 -7.72 -1.21 -11.02
C GLY A 430 -6.65 -0.15 -11.16
N VAL A 431 -7.06 1.00 -11.67
CA VAL A 431 -6.20 2.16 -11.89
C VAL A 431 -6.85 3.42 -11.32
N SER A 432 -6.07 4.29 -10.69
CA SER A 432 -6.47 5.66 -10.39
C SER A 432 -6.08 6.57 -11.54
N LEU A 433 -7.04 7.26 -12.12
CA LEU A 433 -6.82 8.23 -13.19
C LEU A 433 -7.23 9.63 -12.70
N PRO A 434 -6.50 10.71 -13.07
CA PRO A 434 -6.85 12.08 -12.68
C PRO A 434 -8.29 12.46 -13.06
N GLU A 435 -8.77 11.97 -14.19
CA GLU A 435 -10.10 12.26 -14.73
C GLU A 435 -11.23 11.69 -13.89
N VAL A 436 -10.97 10.63 -13.11
CA VAL A 436 -11.98 9.99 -12.25
C VAL A 436 -12.51 10.93 -11.19
N SER A 437 -11.68 11.83 -10.65
CA SER A 437 -12.06 12.80 -9.62
C SER A 437 -12.25 14.23 -10.14
N LYS A 438 -12.19 14.44 -11.46
CA LYS A 438 -12.29 15.78 -12.04
C LYS A 438 -13.63 16.43 -11.74
N GLY A 439 -13.59 17.62 -11.10
CA GLY A 439 -14.77 18.36 -10.65
C GLY A 439 -15.35 17.89 -9.31
N LEU A 440 -14.82 16.81 -8.73
CA LEU A 440 -15.25 16.29 -7.43
C LEU A 440 -14.33 16.71 -6.28
N ARG A 441 -13.17 17.27 -6.59
CA ARG A 441 -12.19 17.73 -5.60
C ARG A 441 -12.67 18.98 -4.90
N SER A 442 -12.38 19.11 -3.62
CA SER A 442 -12.58 20.31 -2.85
C SER A 442 -11.42 21.30 -3.06
N ASP A 443 -11.62 22.58 -2.69
CA ASP A 443 -10.57 23.61 -2.76
C ASP A 443 -9.32 23.21 -1.97
N ILE A 444 -9.49 22.49 -0.85
CA ILE A 444 -8.35 22.02 -0.06
C ILE A 444 -7.59 20.90 -0.78
N ASP A 445 -8.27 20.01 -1.50
CA ASP A 445 -7.61 18.96 -2.28
C ASP A 445 -6.82 19.56 -3.45
N GLU A 446 -7.37 20.56 -4.12
CA GLU A 446 -6.68 21.28 -5.20
C GLU A 446 -5.45 22.03 -4.67
N TRP A 447 -5.58 22.65 -3.50
CA TRP A 447 -4.45 23.32 -2.85
C TRP A 447 -3.34 22.32 -2.45
N VAL A 448 -3.69 21.18 -1.85
CA VAL A 448 -2.73 20.12 -1.51
C VAL A 448 -2.01 19.63 -2.75
N GLU A 449 -2.72 19.40 -3.84
CA GLU A 449 -2.10 19.00 -5.09
C GLU A 449 -1.12 20.05 -5.62
N LYS A 450 -1.50 21.30 -5.55
CA LYS A 450 -0.61 22.41 -5.95
C LYS A 450 0.64 22.47 -5.07
N GLU A 451 0.50 22.41 -3.75
CA GLU A 451 1.64 22.38 -2.82
C GLU A 451 2.57 21.20 -3.13
N ASN A 452 1.98 20.03 -3.41
CA ASN A 452 2.73 18.83 -3.78
C ASN A 452 3.48 18.98 -5.11
N GLN A 453 2.81 19.51 -6.15
CA GLN A 453 3.42 19.76 -7.46
C GLN A 453 4.55 20.78 -7.39
N ASP A 454 4.37 21.86 -6.64
CA ASP A 454 5.33 22.95 -6.59
C ASP A 454 6.53 22.63 -5.67
N LYS A 455 6.32 21.92 -4.55
CA LYS A 455 7.31 21.78 -3.46
C LYS A 455 7.90 20.38 -3.31
N ILE A 456 7.18 19.34 -3.72
CA ILE A 456 7.58 17.95 -3.45
C ILE A 456 8.01 17.23 -4.74
N LEU A 457 7.17 17.27 -5.77
CA LEU A 457 7.42 16.53 -7.02
C LEU A 457 8.73 16.89 -7.74
N PRO A 458 9.26 18.14 -7.69
CA PRO A 458 10.56 18.43 -8.27
C PRO A 458 11.72 17.60 -7.70
N TYR A 459 11.58 17.13 -6.46
CA TYR A 459 12.58 16.33 -5.75
C TYR A 459 12.25 14.83 -5.70
N ALA A 460 11.10 14.44 -6.25
CA ALA A 460 10.58 13.09 -6.09
C ALA A 460 11.33 12.06 -6.93
N LYS A 461 11.76 10.97 -6.29
CA LYS A 461 12.44 9.81 -6.90
C LYS A 461 11.80 8.53 -6.40
N VAL A 462 11.76 7.51 -7.26
CA VAL A 462 11.46 6.14 -6.81
C VAL A 462 12.70 5.62 -6.08
N PRO A 463 12.61 5.33 -4.78
CA PRO A 463 13.78 4.92 -4.01
C PRO A 463 14.29 3.54 -4.43
N TYR A 464 13.34 2.65 -4.70
CA TYR A 464 13.63 1.29 -5.12
C TYR A 464 12.38 0.74 -5.84
N PRO A 465 12.50 0.07 -6.99
CA PRO A 465 11.35 -0.50 -7.67
C PRO A 465 10.73 -1.64 -6.83
N ASN A 466 9.47 -1.96 -7.10
CA ASN A 466 8.87 -3.17 -6.54
C ASN A 466 9.50 -4.37 -7.24
N VAL A 467 10.42 -5.07 -6.58
CA VAL A 467 11.07 -6.26 -7.10
C VAL A 467 10.66 -7.51 -6.32
N PHE A 468 10.70 -8.65 -6.98
CA PHE A 468 10.53 -9.93 -6.32
C PHE A 468 11.88 -10.50 -5.87
N LEU A 469 11.92 -10.98 -4.64
CA LEU A 469 12.98 -11.83 -4.14
C LEU A 469 12.68 -13.29 -4.52
N THR A 470 13.70 -14.14 -4.63
CA THR A 470 13.48 -15.59 -4.68
C THR A 470 13.00 -16.08 -3.31
N GLU A 471 12.49 -17.30 -3.22
CA GLU A 471 12.02 -17.88 -1.96
C GLU A 471 13.15 -17.97 -0.91
N GLU A 472 14.36 -18.32 -1.34
CA GLU A 472 15.54 -18.37 -0.49
C GLU A 472 15.94 -16.98 0.01
N GLU A 473 16.00 -16.00 -0.89
CA GLU A 473 16.31 -14.60 -0.56
C GLU A 473 15.28 -14.03 0.42
N GLN A 474 13.99 -14.29 0.18
CA GLN A 474 12.91 -13.83 1.05
C GLN A 474 13.03 -14.40 2.46
N THR A 475 13.35 -15.66 2.59
CA THR A 475 13.54 -16.34 3.88
C THR A 475 14.72 -15.72 4.63
N GLU A 476 15.85 -15.55 3.95
CA GLU A 476 17.06 -14.95 4.53
C GLU A 476 16.82 -13.49 4.97
N VAL A 477 16.23 -12.67 4.11
CA VAL A 477 15.92 -11.25 4.38
C VAL A 477 14.98 -11.13 5.58
N THR A 478 13.92 -11.95 5.65
CA THR A 478 12.96 -11.89 6.76
C THR A 478 13.66 -12.13 8.10
N SER A 479 14.57 -13.11 8.16
CA SER A 479 15.36 -13.40 9.37
C SER A 479 16.30 -12.24 9.73
N LEU A 480 17.04 -11.71 8.76
CA LEU A 480 18.01 -10.63 8.99
C LEU A 480 17.36 -9.32 9.41
N LEU A 481 16.30 -8.90 8.71
CA LEU A 481 15.64 -7.62 8.97
C LEU A 481 14.94 -7.57 10.33
N SER A 482 14.44 -8.68 10.86
CA SER A 482 13.79 -8.70 12.16
C SER A 482 14.71 -8.17 13.28
N ASP A 483 15.93 -8.69 13.36
CA ASP A 483 16.88 -8.30 14.39
C ASP A 483 17.53 -6.94 14.08
N LEU A 484 17.84 -6.67 12.80
CA LEU A 484 18.42 -5.41 12.36
C LEU A 484 17.49 -4.23 12.64
N ASN A 485 16.21 -4.32 12.28
CA ASN A 485 15.26 -3.23 12.49
C ASN A 485 15.14 -2.88 13.98
N ASN A 486 15.00 -3.89 14.84
CA ASN A 486 14.95 -3.68 16.30
C ASN A 486 16.20 -2.97 16.82
N TYR A 487 17.39 -3.40 16.36
CA TYR A 487 18.64 -2.78 16.77
C TYR A 487 18.77 -1.34 16.27
N VAL A 488 18.45 -1.09 15.00
CA VAL A 488 18.49 0.24 14.38
C VAL A 488 17.55 1.21 15.08
N GLU A 489 16.29 0.83 15.31
CA GLU A 489 15.30 1.68 16.01
C GLU A 489 15.75 2.02 17.44
N GLN A 490 16.28 1.05 18.18
CA GLN A 490 16.82 1.30 19.51
C GLN A 490 18.02 2.25 19.49
N MET A 491 18.92 2.09 18.53
CA MET A 491 20.10 2.95 18.40
C MET A 491 19.74 4.34 17.92
N GLU A 492 18.79 4.48 16.98
CA GLU A 492 18.25 5.79 16.57
C GLU A 492 17.72 6.57 17.78
N ALA A 493 16.86 5.94 18.60
CA ALA A 493 16.36 6.58 19.80
C ALA A 493 17.48 7.00 20.79
N LYS A 494 18.50 6.15 20.98
CA LYS A 494 19.64 6.47 21.85
C LYS A 494 20.51 7.61 21.30
N PHE A 495 20.77 7.66 20.00
CA PHE A 495 21.51 8.74 19.37
C PHE A 495 20.74 10.05 19.45
N VAL A 496 19.45 10.04 19.12
CA VAL A 496 18.58 11.23 19.18
C VAL A 496 18.50 11.78 20.60
N THR A 497 18.31 10.93 21.61
CA THR A 497 18.22 11.35 23.01
C THR A 497 19.57 11.64 23.68
N GLY A 498 20.69 11.33 22.99
CA GLY A 498 22.05 11.50 23.53
C GLY A 498 22.47 10.44 24.55
N GLN A 499 21.69 9.37 24.73
CA GLN A 499 22.07 8.20 25.55
C GLN A 499 23.27 7.46 24.96
N GLU A 500 23.39 7.47 23.62
CA GLU A 500 24.56 7.01 22.89
C GLU A 500 25.18 8.19 22.15
N PRO A 501 26.50 8.48 22.32
CA PRO A 501 27.13 9.59 21.63
C PRO A 501 27.38 9.24 20.15
N LEU A 502 27.16 10.22 19.26
CA LEU A 502 27.37 10.06 17.82
C LEU A 502 28.87 9.79 17.46
N SER A 503 29.80 10.02 18.37
CA SER A 503 31.19 9.57 18.22
C SER A 503 31.35 8.05 18.15
N ASN A 504 30.34 7.28 18.58
CA ASN A 504 30.30 5.82 18.48
C ASN A 504 29.70 5.32 17.15
N TRP A 505 29.52 6.20 16.15
CA TRP A 505 28.97 5.87 14.85
C TRP A 505 29.67 4.69 14.16
N ASP A 506 30.99 4.65 14.15
CA ASP A 506 31.73 3.55 13.52
C ASP A 506 31.53 2.22 14.25
N LYS A 507 31.37 2.24 15.57
CA LYS A 507 31.04 1.06 16.36
C LYS A 507 29.62 0.56 16.04
N TYR A 508 28.67 1.48 15.86
CA TYR A 508 27.32 1.17 15.45
C TYR A 508 27.31 0.53 14.04
N LYS A 509 27.99 1.15 13.05
CA LYS A 509 28.11 0.57 11.69
C LYS A 509 28.72 -0.83 11.71
N ALA A 510 29.78 -1.03 12.49
CA ALA A 510 30.41 -2.34 12.63
C ALA A 510 29.45 -3.39 13.21
N GLN A 511 28.56 -3.00 14.13
CA GLN A 511 27.55 -3.91 14.68
C GLN A 511 26.46 -4.21 13.64
N VAL A 512 25.96 -3.20 12.90
CA VAL A 512 25.00 -3.39 11.81
C VAL A 512 25.55 -4.35 10.74
N LYS A 513 26.81 -4.16 10.36
CA LYS A 513 27.51 -5.08 9.43
C LYS A 513 27.59 -6.50 9.98
N LYS A 514 27.95 -6.67 11.24
CA LYS A 514 28.01 -7.99 11.92
C LYS A 514 26.64 -8.68 11.97
N MET A 515 25.55 -7.92 12.04
CA MET A 515 24.17 -8.42 12.04
C MET A 515 23.63 -8.71 10.64
N GLY A 516 24.43 -8.51 9.59
CA GLY A 516 24.07 -8.86 8.22
C GLY A 516 23.67 -7.68 7.33
N GLY A 517 23.97 -6.43 7.72
CA GLY A 517 23.64 -5.25 6.91
C GLY A 517 24.23 -5.30 5.50
N ASP A 518 25.49 -5.77 5.35
CA ASP A 518 26.09 -5.95 4.01
C ASP A 518 25.39 -7.03 3.21
N ARG A 519 24.91 -8.11 3.87
CA ARG A 519 24.18 -9.19 3.22
C ARG A 519 22.81 -8.74 2.69
N ILE A 520 22.14 -7.84 3.40
CA ILE A 520 20.93 -7.18 2.91
C ILE A 520 21.20 -6.44 1.60
N VAL A 521 22.29 -5.67 1.53
CA VAL A 521 22.68 -4.97 0.30
C VAL A 521 22.91 -5.95 -0.86
N GLU A 522 23.66 -7.05 -0.62
CA GLU A 522 23.93 -8.06 -1.65
C GLU A 522 22.64 -8.67 -2.22
N ILE A 523 21.70 -9.04 -1.36
CA ILE A 523 20.42 -9.66 -1.78
C ILE A 523 19.59 -8.66 -2.60
N TYR A 524 19.43 -7.44 -2.09
CA TYR A 524 18.65 -6.43 -2.81
C TYR A 524 19.35 -5.95 -4.08
N GLN A 525 20.69 -5.92 -4.14
CA GLN A 525 21.41 -5.65 -5.38
C GLN A 525 21.13 -6.74 -6.42
N ALA A 526 21.23 -8.02 -6.05
CA ALA A 526 20.95 -9.11 -6.95
C ALA A 526 19.49 -9.07 -7.47
N ALA A 527 18.53 -8.73 -6.60
CA ALA A 527 17.15 -8.57 -6.99
C ALA A 527 16.93 -7.37 -7.93
N TYR A 528 17.60 -6.24 -7.67
CA TYR A 528 17.59 -5.07 -8.54
C TYR A 528 18.17 -5.39 -9.92
N ASP A 529 19.32 -6.05 -9.98
CA ASP A 529 19.98 -6.41 -11.23
C ASP A 529 19.11 -7.36 -12.09
N ARG A 530 18.40 -8.30 -11.45
CA ARG A 530 17.40 -9.14 -12.14
C ARG A 530 16.26 -8.31 -12.72
N TRP A 531 15.71 -7.38 -11.93
CA TRP A 531 14.60 -6.52 -12.36
C TRP A 531 15.04 -5.57 -13.49
N ASP A 532 16.22 -4.96 -13.38
CA ASP A 532 16.75 -4.04 -14.39
C ASP A 532 17.06 -4.78 -15.71
N GLY A 533 17.60 -6.00 -15.61
CA GLY A 533 17.91 -6.86 -16.74
C GLY A 533 16.70 -7.51 -17.43
N GLN A 534 15.49 -7.38 -16.89
CA GLN A 534 14.27 -7.88 -17.55
C GLN A 534 14.02 -7.09 -18.84
N GLU A 535 13.92 -7.80 -19.96
CA GLU A 535 13.47 -7.21 -21.22
C GLU A 535 12.00 -6.81 -21.10
N SER A 536 11.67 -5.59 -21.47
CA SER A 536 10.29 -5.13 -21.60
C SER A 536 9.71 -5.78 -22.88
N LYS A 537 9.25 -7.03 -22.78
CA LYS A 537 8.59 -7.74 -23.89
C LYS A 537 7.14 -7.37 -24.00
#